data_d2be759fe14ac7d7acb496bee0cc1ed7
#
_entry.id   d2be759fe14ac7d7acb496bee0cc1ed7
#
_cell.length_a   1.000
_cell.length_b   1.000
_cell.length_c   1.000
_cell.angle_alpha   90.00
_cell.angle_beta   90.00
_cell.angle_gamma   90.00
#
_symmetry.space_group_name_H-M   'P 1'
#
loop_
_entity.id
_entity.type
_entity.pdbx_description
1 polymer ?
#
loop_
_entity_poly.entity_id
_entity_poly.type
_entity_poly.pdbx_seq_one_letter_code
_entity_poly.pdbx_strand_id
1 'polypeptide(L)'
;LNIYSELAIQTKNFEEAISHIQKLINDNGDSSLLKSKLGILYHSSGNSKKGEEVLKGLFDKNELNGQHSLALFEIYFDNKDNINAAKVSDRMIASLPEDWRGYYSRSLVFMDESDYESAVSILAPVSEIFSNIFSVQYILGLCYSRIKMNDEAIDFYNRALTIRPNSINVLHSIAILYDDIGEWVKSDKIYDQLIDNDPKDAQAFNNYAYSLVERNKDLKRALVYAKKAVELEPKNPSYLDTIGWAYFKMDDLKRAKKYIRQSIEIQDDNSVVLEHFGDILMKSNDSVNALFYYKKAFEFDNENQELKKKAFPD
;
A
#
# COMPACT_ATOMS: atom_id res chain seq x y z
N LEU A 1 2.77 -26.86 -21.74
CA LEU A 1 2.24 -25.57 -22.19
C LEU A 1 2.24 -24.51 -21.08
N ASN A 2 1.83 -24.88 -19.86
CA ASN A 2 1.89 -23.94 -18.71
C ASN A 2 3.32 -23.52 -18.40
N ILE A 3 4.26 -24.45 -18.43
CA ILE A 3 5.66 -24.21 -18.12
C ILE A 3 6.30 -23.17 -19.04
N TYR A 4 5.92 -23.16 -20.33
CA TYR A 4 6.53 -22.24 -21.31
C TYR A 4 6.08 -20.79 -21.11
N SER A 5 4.79 -20.56 -20.87
CA SER A 5 4.28 -19.21 -20.59
C SER A 5 4.72 -18.69 -19.22
N GLU A 6 4.77 -19.55 -18.19
CA GLU A 6 5.32 -19.21 -16.89
C GLU A 6 6.81 -18.91 -16.94
N LEU A 7 7.58 -19.72 -17.68
CA LEU A 7 9.01 -19.48 -17.90
C LEU A 7 9.25 -18.18 -18.67
N ALA A 8 8.41 -17.88 -19.67
CA ALA A 8 8.51 -16.64 -20.44
C ALA A 8 8.22 -15.39 -19.57
N ILE A 9 7.27 -15.47 -18.67
CA ILE A 9 7.01 -14.39 -17.68
C ILE A 9 8.23 -14.22 -16.76
N GLN A 10 8.79 -15.31 -16.26
CA GLN A 10 9.97 -15.28 -15.38
C GLN A 10 11.23 -14.77 -16.09
N THR A 11 11.43 -15.17 -17.35
CA THR A 11 12.61 -14.79 -18.15
C THR A 11 12.40 -13.50 -18.96
N LYS A 12 11.20 -12.90 -18.90
CA LYS A 12 10.79 -11.73 -19.70
C LYS A 12 10.93 -11.91 -21.22
N ASN A 13 10.88 -13.16 -21.71
CA ASN A 13 10.91 -13.50 -23.14
C ASN A 13 9.50 -13.58 -23.71
N PHE A 14 8.75 -12.49 -23.60
CA PHE A 14 7.32 -12.44 -23.96
C PHE A 14 7.07 -12.62 -25.45
N GLU A 15 7.91 -12.06 -26.32
CA GLU A 15 7.70 -12.11 -27.79
C GLU A 15 7.72 -13.55 -28.32
N GLU A 16 8.68 -14.34 -27.89
CA GLU A 16 8.78 -15.74 -28.28
C GLU A 16 7.58 -16.56 -27.78
N ALA A 17 7.16 -16.33 -26.51
CA ALA A 17 6.01 -17.01 -25.94
C ALA A 17 4.70 -16.63 -26.66
N ILE A 18 4.50 -15.35 -26.97
CA ILE A 18 3.34 -14.87 -27.73
C ILE A 18 3.31 -15.53 -29.10
N SER A 19 4.42 -15.53 -29.83
CA SER A 19 4.56 -16.16 -31.16
C SER A 19 4.22 -17.66 -31.10
N HIS A 20 4.74 -18.35 -30.08
CA HIS A 20 4.49 -19.77 -29.88
C HIS A 20 3.00 -20.07 -29.59
N ILE A 21 2.36 -19.31 -28.69
CA ILE A 21 0.93 -19.49 -28.38
C ILE A 21 0.07 -19.18 -29.61
N GLN A 22 0.39 -18.13 -30.39
CA GLN A 22 -0.32 -17.80 -31.62
C GLN A 22 -0.23 -18.94 -32.65
N LYS A 23 0.95 -19.55 -32.82
CA LYS A 23 1.14 -20.71 -33.68
C LYS A 23 0.28 -21.88 -33.21
N LEU A 24 0.26 -22.17 -31.91
CA LEU A 24 -0.57 -23.26 -31.35
C LEU A 24 -2.08 -23.03 -31.58
N ILE A 25 -2.55 -21.78 -31.50
CA ILE A 25 -3.95 -21.43 -31.81
C ILE A 25 -4.24 -21.70 -33.29
N ASN A 26 -3.32 -21.33 -34.20
CA ASN A 26 -3.48 -21.55 -35.62
C ASN A 26 -3.47 -23.05 -36.01
N ASP A 27 -2.58 -23.83 -35.40
CA ASP A 27 -2.39 -25.25 -35.72
C ASP A 27 -3.48 -26.16 -35.11
N ASN A 28 -3.97 -25.84 -33.89
CA ASN A 28 -4.89 -26.68 -33.12
C ASN A 28 -6.33 -26.15 -33.03
N GLY A 29 -6.60 -25.01 -33.65
CA GLY A 29 -7.89 -24.35 -33.59
C GLY A 29 -8.08 -23.47 -32.35
N ASP A 30 -9.27 -22.90 -32.27
CA ASP A 30 -9.63 -21.84 -31.34
C ASP A 30 -9.89 -22.39 -29.93
N SER A 31 -8.90 -22.23 -29.03
CA SER A 31 -8.97 -22.67 -27.63
C SER A 31 -9.02 -21.47 -26.70
N SER A 32 -10.10 -21.36 -25.92
CA SER A 32 -10.25 -20.32 -24.89
C SER A 32 -9.10 -20.32 -23.89
N LEU A 33 -8.53 -21.49 -23.57
CA LEU A 33 -7.37 -21.62 -22.71
C LEU A 33 -6.09 -21.01 -23.34
N LEU A 34 -5.86 -21.23 -24.62
CA LEU A 34 -4.70 -20.64 -25.31
C LEU A 34 -4.88 -19.15 -25.50
N LYS A 35 -6.09 -18.70 -25.85
CA LYS A 35 -6.41 -17.27 -25.95
C LYS A 35 -6.25 -16.55 -24.61
N SER A 36 -6.74 -17.11 -23.52
CA SER A 36 -6.60 -16.48 -22.21
C SER A 36 -5.15 -16.34 -21.79
N LYS A 37 -4.30 -17.35 -22.06
CA LYS A 37 -2.84 -17.24 -21.87
C LYS A 37 -2.22 -16.16 -22.76
N LEU A 38 -2.66 -16.07 -24.00
CA LEU A 38 -2.21 -15.02 -24.92
C LEU A 38 -2.55 -13.63 -24.39
N GLY A 39 -3.76 -13.45 -23.85
CA GLY A 39 -4.19 -12.20 -23.22
C GLY A 39 -3.32 -11.82 -22.02
N ILE A 40 -3.02 -12.79 -21.15
CA ILE A 40 -2.10 -12.57 -20.01
C ILE A 40 -0.69 -12.20 -20.47
N LEU A 41 -0.16 -12.89 -21.49
CA LEU A 41 1.16 -12.58 -22.03
C LEU A 41 1.23 -11.17 -22.64
N TYR A 42 0.18 -10.75 -23.36
CA TYR A 42 0.11 -9.36 -23.84
C TYR A 42 0.14 -8.35 -22.69
N HIS A 43 -0.66 -8.58 -21.64
CA HIS A 43 -0.65 -7.70 -20.49
C HIS A 43 0.73 -7.66 -19.81
N SER A 44 1.30 -8.82 -19.50
CA SER A 44 2.62 -8.93 -18.86
C SER A 44 3.77 -8.34 -19.71
N SER A 45 3.62 -8.31 -21.04
CA SER A 45 4.59 -7.68 -21.96
C SER A 45 4.44 -6.15 -22.05
N GLY A 46 3.49 -5.54 -21.33
CA GLY A 46 3.18 -4.12 -21.41
C GLY A 46 2.17 -3.74 -22.50
N ASN A 47 1.63 -4.72 -23.24
CA ASN A 47 0.60 -4.48 -24.25
C ASN A 47 -0.81 -4.74 -23.67
N SER A 48 -1.14 -4.00 -22.60
CA SER A 48 -2.39 -4.19 -21.85
C SER A 48 -3.64 -4.05 -22.70
N LYS A 49 -3.62 -3.18 -23.74
CA LYS A 49 -4.75 -3.00 -24.65
C LYS A 49 -5.10 -4.27 -25.45
N LYS A 50 -4.09 -4.97 -25.99
CA LYS A 50 -4.31 -6.26 -26.66
C LYS A 50 -4.70 -7.35 -25.65
N GLY A 51 -4.12 -7.32 -24.46
CA GLY A 51 -4.48 -8.22 -23.37
C GLY A 51 -5.95 -8.08 -23.00
N GLU A 52 -6.41 -6.84 -22.82
CA GLU A 52 -7.82 -6.52 -22.54
C GLU A 52 -8.74 -7.04 -23.65
N GLU A 53 -8.46 -6.74 -24.93
CA GLU A 53 -9.29 -7.15 -26.06
C GLU A 53 -9.51 -8.66 -26.09
N VAL A 54 -8.45 -9.44 -25.91
CA VAL A 54 -8.52 -10.90 -25.90
C VAL A 54 -9.29 -11.43 -24.69
N LEU A 55 -8.94 -10.96 -23.48
CA LEU A 55 -9.57 -11.45 -22.25
C LEU A 55 -11.03 -11.01 -22.14
N LYS A 56 -11.36 -9.78 -22.54
CA LYS A 56 -12.72 -9.28 -22.57
C LYS A 56 -13.60 -10.12 -23.51
N GLY A 57 -13.09 -10.44 -24.72
CA GLY A 57 -13.82 -11.29 -25.68
C GLY A 57 -14.15 -12.67 -25.12
N LEU A 58 -13.29 -13.24 -24.27
CA LEU A 58 -13.55 -14.51 -23.57
C LEU A 58 -14.48 -14.30 -22.36
N PHE A 59 -14.30 -13.22 -21.62
CA PHE A 59 -15.16 -12.86 -20.50
C PHE A 59 -16.63 -12.69 -20.91
N ASP A 60 -16.85 -11.97 -22.01
CA ASP A 60 -18.20 -11.74 -22.53
C ASP A 60 -18.91 -13.05 -22.96
N LYS A 61 -18.13 -14.06 -23.36
CA LYS A 61 -18.62 -15.42 -23.67
C LYS A 61 -18.71 -16.36 -22.46
N ASN A 62 -18.31 -15.88 -21.26
CA ASN A 62 -18.23 -16.69 -20.05
C ASN A 62 -17.23 -17.87 -20.15
N GLU A 63 -16.11 -17.64 -20.86
CA GLU A 63 -15.08 -18.66 -21.13
C GLU A 63 -13.82 -18.47 -20.26
N LEU A 64 -13.80 -17.53 -19.29
CA LEU A 64 -12.69 -17.33 -18.36
C LEU A 64 -12.87 -18.12 -17.06
N ASN A 65 -11.79 -18.71 -16.58
CA ASN A 65 -11.69 -19.21 -15.20
C ASN A 65 -11.22 -18.10 -14.24
N GLY A 66 -11.17 -18.40 -12.93
CA GLY A 66 -10.81 -17.43 -11.90
C GLY A 66 -9.46 -16.75 -12.11
N GLN A 67 -8.42 -17.50 -12.52
CA GLN A 67 -7.08 -16.94 -12.77
C GLN A 67 -7.07 -15.98 -13.97
N HIS A 68 -7.77 -16.35 -15.05
CA HIS A 68 -7.82 -15.53 -16.26
C HIS A 68 -8.70 -14.29 -16.08
N SER A 69 -9.77 -14.42 -15.30
CA SER A 69 -10.61 -13.27 -14.91
C SER A 69 -9.84 -12.30 -14.03
N LEU A 70 -8.97 -12.80 -13.13
CA LEU A 70 -8.10 -11.95 -12.32
C LEU A 70 -7.19 -11.07 -13.20
N ALA A 71 -6.61 -11.63 -14.28
CA ALA A 71 -5.79 -10.84 -15.19
C ALA A 71 -6.58 -9.72 -15.91
N LEU A 72 -7.85 -9.98 -16.28
CA LEU A 72 -8.70 -8.93 -16.83
C LEU A 72 -9.07 -7.87 -15.78
N PHE A 73 -9.33 -8.31 -14.54
CA PHE A 73 -9.52 -7.43 -13.40
C PHE A 73 -8.31 -6.50 -13.20
N GLU A 74 -7.10 -7.07 -13.15
CA GLU A 74 -5.85 -6.30 -12.97
C GLU A 74 -5.69 -5.23 -14.06
N ILE A 75 -5.97 -5.57 -15.33
CA ILE A 75 -5.93 -4.59 -16.43
C ILE A 75 -6.87 -3.40 -16.16
N TYR A 76 -8.11 -3.64 -15.76
CA TYR A 76 -9.06 -2.55 -15.47
C TYR A 76 -8.66 -1.77 -14.22
N PHE A 77 -8.23 -2.47 -13.18
CA PHE A 77 -7.85 -1.87 -11.90
C PHE A 77 -6.61 -0.97 -12.04
N ASP A 78 -5.57 -1.42 -12.76
CA ASP A 78 -4.37 -0.63 -13.05
C ASP A 78 -4.68 0.61 -13.91
N ASN A 79 -5.66 0.52 -14.81
CA ASN A 79 -6.14 1.63 -15.61
C ASN A 79 -7.12 2.56 -14.85
N LYS A 80 -7.38 2.29 -13.57
CA LYS A 80 -8.37 3.02 -12.73
C LYS A 80 -9.80 2.95 -13.25
N ASP A 81 -10.13 1.93 -14.02
CA ASP A 81 -11.49 1.61 -14.47
C ASP A 81 -12.21 0.73 -13.43
N ASN A 82 -12.50 1.31 -12.27
CA ASN A 82 -13.13 0.62 -11.16
C ASN A 82 -14.52 0.05 -11.53
N ILE A 83 -15.22 0.67 -12.49
CA ILE A 83 -16.54 0.17 -12.95
C ILE A 83 -16.39 -1.18 -13.62
N ASN A 84 -15.46 -1.36 -14.54
CA ASN A 84 -15.25 -2.63 -15.22
C ASN A 84 -14.52 -3.63 -14.32
N ALA A 85 -13.60 -3.20 -13.48
CA ALA A 85 -12.97 -4.04 -12.44
C ALA A 85 -14.01 -4.66 -11.50
N ALA A 86 -14.98 -3.86 -11.01
CA ALA A 86 -16.08 -4.33 -10.19
C ALA A 86 -16.95 -5.36 -10.93
N LYS A 87 -17.32 -5.12 -12.20
CA LYS A 87 -18.10 -6.08 -13.00
C LYS A 87 -17.41 -7.43 -13.17
N VAL A 88 -16.08 -7.41 -13.35
CA VAL A 88 -15.30 -8.65 -13.46
C VAL A 88 -15.33 -9.41 -12.14
N SER A 89 -15.02 -8.73 -11.02
CA SER A 89 -15.00 -9.37 -9.70
C SER A 89 -16.40 -9.88 -9.27
N ASP A 90 -17.46 -9.12 -9.51
CA ASP A 90 -18.84 -9.54 -9.20
C ASP A 90 -19.24 -10.80 -9.99
N ARG A 91 -18.86 -10.89 -11.28
CA ARG A 91 -19.08 -12.11 -12.07
C ARG A 91 -18.24 -13.28 -11.58
N MET A 92 -16.99 -13.03 -11.16
CA MET A 92 -16.17 -14.09 -10.55
C MET A 92 -16.82 -14.67 -9.30
N ILE A 93 -17.34 -13.83 -8.41
CA ILE A 93 -18.05 -14.26 -7.20
C ILE A 93 -19.30 -15.07 -7.57
N ALA A 94 -20.09 -14.58 -8.53
CA ALA A 94 -21.33 -15.23 -8.94
C ALA A 94 -21.10 -16.59 -9.62
N SER A 95 -20.04 -16.69 -10.44
CA SER A 95 -19.76 -17.90 -11.25
C SER A 95 -18.87 -18.91 -10.54
N LEU A 96 -18.03 -18.45 -9.61
CA LEU A 96 -16.99 -19.25 -8.93
C LEU A 96 -16.95 -18.88 -7.43
N PRO A 97 -18.02 -19.14 -6.67
CA PRO A 97 -18.10 -18.73 -5.25
C PRO A 97 -17.06 -19.43 -4.36
N GLU A 98 -16.49 -20.54 -4.81
CA GLU A 98 -15.41 -21.27 -4.13
C GLU A 98 -14.01 -20.71 -4.47
N ASP A 99 -13.90 -19.66 -5.31
CA ASP A 99 -12.64 -19.04 -5.70
C ASP A 99 -12.47 -17.71 -4.97
N TRP A 100 -11.46 -17.64 -4.09
CA TRP A 100 -11.16 -16.44 -3.30
C TRP A 100 -10.85 -15.19 -4.14
N ARG A 101 -10.43 -15.37 -5.40
CA ARG A 101 -9.97 -14.27 -6.26
C ARG A 101 -11.06 -13.23 -6.54
N GLY A 102 -12.31 -13.68 -6.68
CA GLY A 102 -13.45 -12.78 -6.88
C GLY A 102 -13.64 -11.84 -5.69
N TYR A 103 -13.68 -12.38 -4.49
CA TYR A 103 -13.84 -11.63 -3.25
C TYR A 103 -12.67 -10.70 -2.99
N TYR A 104 -11.44 -11.18 -3.19
CA TYR A 104 -10.22 -10.39 -3.10
C TYR A 104 -10.24 -9.20 -4.07
N SER A 105 -10.54 -9.46 -5.34
CA SER A 105 -10.60 -8.42 -6.37
C SER A 105 -11.67 -7.37 -6.05
N ARG A 106 -12.84 -7.80 -5.58
CA ARG A 106 -13.91 -6.85 -5.21
C ARG A 106 -13.54 -6.00 -4.00
N SER A 107 -12.88 -6.59 -3.01
CA SER A 107 -12.40 -5.82 -1.86
C SER A 107 -11.34 -4.80 -2.23
N LEU A 108 -10.47 -5.07 -3.22
CA LEU A 108 -9.52 -4.08 -3.72
C LEU A 108 -10.22 -2.86 -4.35
N VAL A 109 -11.31 -3.06 -5.09
CA VAL A 109 -12.10 -1.95 -5.64
C VAL A 109 -12.67 -1.09 -4.52
N PHE A 110 -13.28 -1.69 -3.51
CA PHE A 110 -13.78 -0.96 -2.35
C PHE A 110 -12.67 -0.20 -1.62
N MET A 111 -11.48 -0.80 -1.47
CA MET A 111 -10.34 -0.13 -0.85
C MET A 111 -9.84 1.07 -1.67
N ASP A 112 -9.83 0.98 -3.01
CA ASP A 112 -9.46 2.13 -3.88
C ASP A 112 -10.49 3.28 -3.77
N GLU A 113 -11.73 2.94 -3.48
CA GLU A 113 -12.84 3.89 -3.18
C GLU A 113 -12.83 4.36 -1.71
N SER A 114 -11.89 3.88 -0.89
CA SER A 114 -11.80 4.11 0.56
C SER A 114 -13.01 3.57 1.36
N ASP A 115 -13.81 2.68 0.78
CA ASP A 115 -14.94 2.00 1.42
C ASP A 115 -14.48 0.69 2.09
N TYR A 116 -13.78 0.83 3.21
CA TYR A 116 -13.23 -0.32 3.92
C TYR A 116 -14.29 -1.19 4.60
N GLU A 117 -15.42 -0.61 4.99
CA GLU A 117 -16.58 -1.33 5.54
C GLU A 117 -17.17 -2.31 4.51
N SER A 118 -17.35 -1.87 3.27
CA SER A 118 -17.82 -2.74 2.18
C SER A 118 -16.80 -3.84 1.86
N ALA A 119 -15.50 -3.52 1.87
CA ALA A 119 -14.44 -4.51 1.70
C ALA A 119 -14.50 -5.60 2.78
N VAL A 120 -14.69 -5.22 4.05
CA VAL A 120 -14.89 -6.18 5.16
C VAL A 120 -16.17 -6.99 4.95
N SER A 121 -17.29 -6.34 4.59
CA SER A 121 -18.58 -6.99 4.46
C SER A 121 -18.59 -8.13 3.43
N ILE A 122 -17.79 -8.02 2.37
CA ILE A 122 -17.72 -9.04 1.32
C ILE A 122 -16.68 -10.14 1.62
N LEU A 123 -15.58 -9.80 2.32
CA LEU A 123 -14.47 -10.72 2.50
C LEU A 123 -14.50 -11.48 3.84
N ALA A 124 -15.00 -10.85 4.92
CA ALA A 124 -15.03 -11.47 6.24
C ALA A 124 -15.94 -12.72 6.31
N PRO A 125 -17.13 -12.76 5.67
CA PRO A 125 -17.99 -13.96 5.72
C PRO A 125 -17.35 -15.21 5.12
N VAL A 126 -16.39 -15.06 4.21
CA VAL A 126 -15.69 -16.16 3.53
C VAL A 126 -14.28 -16.41 4.07
N SER A 127 -13.85 -15.66 5.07
CA SER A 127 -12.47 -15.69 5.61
C SER A 127 -12.06 -17.05 6.17
N GLU A 128 -13.00 -17.78 6.77
CA GLU A 128 -12.72 -19.12 7.32
C GLU A 128 -12.57 -20.17 6.20
N ILE A 129 -13.35 -20.06 5.11
CA ILE A 129 -13.21 -20.93 3.92
C ILE A 129 -11.83 -20.71 3.29
N PHE A 130 -11.36 -19.47 3.27
CA PHE A 130 -10.09 -19.08 2.69
C PHE A 130 -9.00 -18.79 3.75
N SER A 131 -9.09 -19.47 4.90
CA SER A 131 -8.17 -19.24 6.05
C SER A 131 -6.69 -19.47 5.72
N ASN A 132 -6.39 -20.27 4.72
CA ASN A 132 -5.02 -20.54 4.23
C ASN A 132 -4.56 -19.60 3.10
N ILE A 133 -5.37 -18.63 2.70
CA ILE A 133 -5.03 -17.67 1.66
C ILE A 133 -4.46 -16.40 2.27
N PHE A 134 -3.15 -16.21 2.13
CA PHE A 134 -2.43 -15.07 2.68
C PHE A 134 -3.08 -13.71 2.33
N SER A 135 -3.41 -13.51 1.04
CA SER A 135 -3.97 -12.23 0.56
C SER A 135 -5.30 -11.89 1.23
N VAL A 136 -6.15 -12.89 1.48
CA VAL A 136 -7.44 -12.71 2.18
C VAL A 136 -7.21 -12.23 3.61
N GLN A 137 -6.33 -12.93 4.35
CA GLN A 137 -6.05 -12.57 5.74
C GLN A 137 -5.39 -11.18 5.85
N TYR A 138 -4.45 -10.88 4.96
CA TYR A 138 -3.76 -9.59 4.98
C TYR A 138 -4.69 -8.42 4.64
N ILE A 139 -5.53 -8.54 3.60
CA ILE A 139 -6.48 -7.48 3.23
C ILE A 139 -7.50 -7.24 4.34
N LEU A 140 -8.01 -8.29 4.98
CA LEU A 140 -8.90 -8.12 6.15
C LEU A 140 -8.19 -7.37 7.28
N GLY A 141 -6.95 -7.72 7.60
CA GLY A 141 -6.15 -6.98 8.58
C GLY A 141 -6.03 -5.50 8.24
N LEU A 142 -5.74 -5.16 6.98
CA LEU A 142 -5.68 -3.77 6.51
C LEU A 142 -7.03 -3.06 6.65
N CYS A 143 -8.12 -3.67 6.18
CA CYS A 143 -9.44 -3.06 6.21
C CYS A 143 -9.92 -2.83 7.65
N TYR A 144 -9.77 -3.82 8.53
CA TYR A 144 -10.13 -3.68 9.95
C TYR A 144 -9.30 -2.60 10.65
N SER A 145 -8.01 -2.48 10.34
CA SER A 145 -7.16 -1.40 10.85
C SER A 145 -7.67 -0.01 10.41
N ARG A 146 -8.10 0.11 9.16
CA ARG A 146 -8.63 1.38 8.62
C ARG A 146 -9.94 1.81 9.26
N ILE A 147 -10.82 0.87 9.58
CA ILE A 147 -12.09 1.15 10.30
C ILE A 147 -11.94 1.14 11.83
N LYS A 148 -10.69 1.09 12.34
CA LYS A 148 -10.34 1.15 13.75
C LYS A 148 -10.85 -0.04 14.60
N MET A 149 -11.12 -1.16 13.98
CA MET A 149 -11.38 -2.44 14.65
C MET A 149 -10.04 -3.16 14.89
N ASN A 150 -9.32 -2.67 15.91
CA ASN A 150 -7.90 -2.99 16.10
C ASN A 150 -7.66 -4.45 16.52
N ASP A 151 -8.55 -5.04 17.31
CA ASP A 151 -8.42 -6.43 17.77
C ASP A 151 -8.58 -7.40 16.61
N GLU A 152 -9.56 -7.17 15.73
CA GLU A 152 -9.77 -7.93 14.51
C GLU A 152 -8.60 -7.76 13.53
N ALA A 153 -8.11 -6.53 13.37
CA ALA A 153 -6.94 -6.26 12.53
C ALA A 153 -5.71 -7.06 12.99
N ILE A 154 -5.44 -7.08 14.30
CA ILE A 154 -4.33 -7.84 14.89
C ILE A 154 -4.52 -9.35 14.66
N ASP A 155 -5.74 -9.88 14.85
CA ASP A 155 -6.03 -11.30 14.60
C ASP A 155 -5.75 -11.67 13.15
N PHE A 156 -6.26 -10.91 12.19
CA PHE A 156 -6.05 -11.18 10.76
C PHE A 156 -4.59 -11.00 10.32
N TYR A 157 -3.86 -10.02 10.84
CA TYR A 157 -2.42 -9.91 10.60
C TYR A 157 -1.65 -11.12 11.16
N ASN A 158 -2.00 -11.60 12.34
CA ASN A 158 -1.39 -12.80 12.92
C ASN A 158 -1.70 -14.06 12.09
N ARG A 159 -2.93 -14.21 11.58
CA ARG A 159 -3.29 -15.27 10.63
C ARG A 159 -2.44 -15.17 9.35
N ALA A 160 -2.26 -13.98 8.80
CA ALA A 160 -1.39 -13.76 7.65
C ALA A 160 0.08 -14.15 7.95
N LEU A 161 0.60 -13.79 9.13
CA LEU A 161 1.95 -14.18 9.57
C LEU A 161 2.07 -15.69 9.84
N THR A 162 0.99 -16.37 10.21
CA THR A 162 1.00 -17.84 10.34
C THR A 162 1.24 -18.50 8.96
N ILE A 163 0.72 -17.90 7.89
CA ILE A 163 0.91 -18.40 6.51
C ILE A 163 2.28 -17.99 5.97
N ARG A 164 2.71 -16.75 6.22
CA ARG A 164 3.99 -16.17 5.79
C ARG A 164 4.69 -15.45 6.94
N PRO A 165 5.46 -16.14 7.79
CA PRO A 165 6.00 -15.60 9.04
C PRO A 165 6.91 -14.37 8.89
N ASN A 166 7.56 -14.21 7.73
CA ASN A 166 8.49 -13.11 7.46
C ASN A 166 7.95 -12.14 6.41
N SER A 167 6.62 -12.00 6.31
CA SER A 167 6.03 -11.03 5.39
C SER A 167 6.33 -9.60 5.85
N ILE A 168 7.25 -8.93 5.17
CA ILE A 168 7.67 -7.56 5.48
C ILE A 168 6.46 -6.62 5.52
N ASN A 169 5.56 -6.71 4.54
CA ASN A 169 4.38 -5.84 4.49
C ASN A 169 3.47 -6.01 5.72
N VAL A 170 3.26 -7.25 6.18
CA VAL A 170 2.44 -7.50 7.38
C VAL A 170 3.15 -7.02 8.64
N LEU A 171 4.47 -7.25 8.73
CA LEU A 171 5.26 -6.77 9.86
C LEU A 171 5.24 -5.24 9.97
N HIS A 172 5.37 -4.51 8.86
CA HIS A 172 5.18 -3.05 8.86
C HIS A 172 3.78 -2.65 9.30
N SER A 173 2.75 -3.28 8.73
CA SER A 173 1.36 -2.92 9.03
C SER A 173 1.01 -3.13 10.51
N ILE A 174 1.42 -4.26 11.09
CA ILE A 174 1.12 -4.56 12.50
C ILE A 174 1.99 -3.74 13.45
N ALA A 175 3.24 -3.37 13.08
CA ALA A 175 4.07 -2.48 13.87
C ALA A 175 3.45 -1.07 13.98
N ILE A 176 2.98 -0.54 12.86
CA ILE A 176 2.27 0.75 12.82
C ILE A 176 0.98 0.67 13.68
N LEU A 177 0.20 -0.41 13.52
CA LEU A 177 -1.01 -0.59 14.33
C LEU A 177 -0.71 -0.64 15.83
N TYR A 178 0.35 -1.35 16.26
CA TYR A 178 0.76 -1.37 17.65
C TYR A 178 1.23 0.01 18.14
N ASP A 179 1.87 0.82 17.31
CA ASP A 179 2.19 2.21 17.66
C ASP A 179 0.92 3.05 17.85
N ASP A 180 -0.04 2.96 16.93
CA ASP A 180 -1.28 3.73 16.95
C ASP A 180 -2.12 3.45 18.20
N ILE A 181 -2.10 2.21 18.70
CA ILE A 181 -2.83 1.81 19.91
C ILE A 181 -2.01 1.89 21.20
N GLY A 182 -0.76 2.37 21.14
CA GLY A 182 0.11 2.55 22.30
C GLY A 182 0.78 1.27 22.83
N GLU A 183 0.74 0.17 22.08
CA GLU A 183 1.39 -1.10 22.41
C GLU A 183 2.89 -1.08 22.02
N TRP A 184 3.58 -0.06 22.47
CA TRP A 184 4.92 0.32 22.03
C TRP A 184 6.00 -0.75 22.20
N VAL A 185 5.87 -1.61 23.21
CA VAL A 185 6.83 -2.72 23.40
C VAL A 185 6.73 -3.75 22.26
N LYS A 186 5.50 -3.94 21.74
CA LYS A 186 5.27 -4.86 20.61
C LYS A 186 5.75 -4.24 19.31
N SER A 187 5.45 -2.95 19.08
CA SER A 187 5.90 -2.26 17.88
C SER A 187 7.43 -2.17 17.81
N ASP A 188 8.08 -1.75 18.92
CA ASP A 188 9.54 -1.67 19.03
C ASP A 188 10.21 -3.01 18.65
N LYS A 189 9.68 -4.13 19.17
CA LYS A 189 10.20 -5.47 18.87
C LYS A 189 10.10 -5.83 17.39
N ILE A 190 9.01 -5.44 16.74
CA ILE A 190 8.81 -5.73 15.31
C ILE A 190 9.71 -4.83 14.46
N TYR A 191 9.87 -3.56 14.81
CA TYR A 191 10.82 -2.69 14.10
C TYR A 191 12.26 -3.17 14.24
N ASP A 192 12.68 -3.61 15.43
CA ASP A 192 14.00 -4.23 15.61
C ASP A 192 14.14 -5.48 14.71
N GLN A 193 13.13 -6.35 14.65
CA GLN A 193 13.11 -7.51 13.75
C GLN A 193 13.21 -7.14 12.26
N LEU A 194 12.50 -6.11 11.82
CA LEU A 194 12.54 -5.62 10.43
C LEU A 194 13.94 -5.13 10.06
N ILE A 195 14.55 -4.33 10.93
CA ILE A 195 15.89 -3.77 10.74
C ILE A 195 16.97 -4.86 10.76
N ASP A 196 16.83 -5.84 11.64
CA ASP A 196 17.75 -6.98 11.72
C ASP A 196 17.66 -7.88 10.48
N ASN A 197 16.45 -8.07 9.95
CA ASN A 197 16.22 -8.89 8.75
C ASN A 197 16.70 -8.20 7.47
N ASP A 198 16.48 -6.90 7.35
CA ASP A 198 16.98 -6.10 6.22
C ASP A 198 17.53 -4.74 6.67
N PRO A 199 18.86 -4.62 6.84
CA PRO A 199 19.51 -3.36 7.16
C PRO A 199 19.41 -2.27 6.08
N LYS A 200 18.70 -2.53 4.97
CA LYS A 200 18.40 -1.58 3.91
C LYS A 200 16.92 -1.21 3.84
N ASP A 201 16.11 -1.70 4.76
CA ASP A 201 14.70 -1.30 4.88
C ASP A 201 14.59 0.13 5.40
N ALA A 202 14.60 1.09 4.48
CA ALA A 202 14.51 2.52 4.80
C ALA A 202 13.19 2.86 5.51
N GLN A 203 12.11 2.17 5.18
CA GLN A 203 10.80 2.35 5.79
C GLN A 203 10.80 1.92 7.26
N ALA A 204 11.43 0.79 7.60
CA ALA A 204 11.55 0.34 8.99
C ALA A 204 12.32 1.36 9.84
N PHE A 205 13.48 1.83 9.33
CA PHE A 205 14.25 2.88 10.01
C PHE A 205 13.42 4.15 10.21
N ASN A 206 12.70 4.61 9.17
CA ASN A 206 11.89 5.82 9.26
C ASN A 206 10.74 5.68 10.26
N ASN A 207 9.96 4.61 10.15
CA ASN A 207 8.77 4.42 10.98
C ASN A 207 9.15 4.25 12.45
N TYR A 208 10.25 3.52 12.74
CA TYR A 208 10.73 3.41 14.10
C TYR A 208 11.26 4.75 14.62
N ALA A 209 12.00 5.50 13.80
CA ALA A 209 12.46 6.84 14.20
C ALA A 209 11.28 7.75 14.53
N TYR A 210 10.26 7.79 13.66
CA TYR A 210 9.05 8.59 13.85
C TYR A 210 8.33 8.21 15.14
N SER A 211 8.10 6.92 15.39
CA SER A 211 7.50 6.40 16.61
C SER A 211 8.26 6.86 17.88
N LEU A 212 9.58 6.74 17.87
CA LEU A 212 10.41 7.22 19.00
C LEU A 212 10.33 8.73 19.20
N VAL A 213 10.29 9.50 18.10
CA VAL A 213 10.20 10.98 18.13
C VAL A 213 8.86 11.43 18.69
N GLU A 214 7.74 10.82 18.24
CA GLU A 214 6.40 11.15 18.74
C GLU A 214 6.26 10.87 20.24
N ARG A 215 6.78 9.77 20.70
CA ARG A 215 6.81 9.40 22.13
C ARG A 215 7.82 10.22 22.95
N ASN A 216 8.61 11.07 22.32
CA ASN A 216 9.75 11.77 22.95
C ASN A 216 10.71 10.82 23.70
N LYS A 217 10.92 9.62 23.11
CA LYS A 217 11.69 8.54 23.72
C LYS A 217 12.95 8.28 22.89
N ASP A 218 14.08 8.18 23.57
CA ASP A 218 15.41 7.92 22.96
C ASP A 218 15.65 8.68 21.64
N LEU A 219 15.52 10.01 21.72
CA LEU A 219 15.69 10.89 20.54
C LEU A 219 17.07 10.75 19.86
N LYS A 220 18.09 10.26 20.58
CA LYS A 220 19.40 9.98 19.98
C LYS A 220 19.32 8.79 19.03
N ARG A 221 18.67 7.69 19.46
CA ARG A 221 18.41 6.51 18.62
C ARG A 221 17.51 6.88 17.44
N ALA A 222 16.43 7.60 17.70
CA ALA A 222 15.54 8.12 16.66
C ALA A 222 16.30 8.89 15.57
N LEU A 223 17.19 9.80 15.96
CA LEU A 223 18.00 10.57 15.02
C LEU A 223 18.98 9.69 14.21
N VAL A 224 19.54 8.64 14.81
CA VAL A 224 20.39 7.67 14.09
C VAL A 224 19.56 6.95 13.02
N TYR A 225 18.38 6.50 13.36
CA TYR A 225 17.49 5.79 12.43
C TYR A 225 16.94 6.70 11.34
N ALA A 226 16.49 7.92 11.67
CA ALA A 226 16.05 8.89 10.68
C ALA A 226 17.18 9.25 9.68
N LYS A 227 18.41 9.38 10.15
CA LYS A 227 19.57 9.59 9.27
C LYS A 227 19.80 8.40 8.35
N LYS A 228 19.63 7.17 8.85
CA LYS A 228 19.79 5.97 8.04
C LYS A 228 18.73 5.87 6.96
N ALA A 229 17.48 6.19 7.27
CA ALA A 229 16.41 6.25 6.28
C ALA A 229 16.72 7.27 5.17
N VAL A 230 17.15 8.49 5.54
CA VAL A 230 17.53 9.52 4.56
C VAL A 230 18.80 9.15 3.77
N GLU A 231 19.76 8.41 4.36
CA GLU A 231 20.92 7.88 3.62
C GLU A 231 20.51 6.91 2.53
N LEU A 232 19.53 6.04 2.82
CA LEU A 232 19.02 5.03 1.89
C LEU A 232 18.15 5.67 0.79
N GLU A 233 17.29 6.63 1.15
CA GLU A 233 16.41 7.33 0.23
C GLU A 233 16.45 8.86 0.44
N PRO A 234 17.45 9.57 -0.12
CA PRO A 234 17.70 10.99 0.19
C PRO A 234 16.63 11.97 -0.28
N LYS A 235 15.75 11.55 -1.18
CA LYS A 235 14.68 12.38 -1.75
C LYS A 235 13.28 11.96 -1.30
N ASN A 236 13.18 11.11 -0.27
CA ASN A 236 11.88 10.74 0.27
C ASN A 236 11.40 11.85 1.22
N PRO A 237 10.27 12.54 0.91
CA PRO A 237 9.80 13.68 1.70
C PRO A 237 9.43 13.28 3.13
N SER A 238 8.85 12.10 3.34
CA SER A 238 8.50 11.61 4.68
C SER A 238 9.73 11.39 5.56
N TYR A 239 10.83 10.91 4.97
CA TYR A 239 12.07 10.68 5.73
C TYR A 239 12.79 11.99 6.08
N LEU A 240 12.69 12.97 5.18
CA LEU A 240 13.18 14.33 5.45
C LEU A 240 12.33 15.02 6.53
N ASP A 241 11.04 14.79 6.57
CA ASP A 241 10.18 15.26 7.65
C ASP A 241 10.58 14.62 8.99
N THR A 242 10.66 13.31 9.07
CA THR A 242 11.01 12.59 10.29
C THR A 242 12.34 13.04 10.89
N ILE A 243 13.38 13.20 10.07
CA ILE A 243 14.67 13.71 10.57
C ILE A 243 14.57 15.18 11.03
N GLY A 244 13.80 16.00 10.31
CA GLY A 244 13.53 17.38 10.70
C GLY A 244 12.78 17.47 12.03
N TRP A 245 11.77 16.62 12.19
CA TRP A 245 10.99 16.53 13.42
C TRP A 245 11.82 16.02 14.61
N ALA A 246 12.71 15.05 14.37
CA ALA A 246 13.68 14.61 15.38
C ALA A 246 14.58 15.76 15.86
N TYR A 247 15.10 16.58 14.96
CA TYR A 247 15.86 17.77 15.33
C TYR A 247 15.03 18.79 16.08
N PHE A 248 13.77 18.99 15.73
CA PHE A 248 12.85 19.89 16.46
C PHE A 248 12.64 19.44 17.91
N LYS A 249 12.38 18.15 18.13
CA LYS A 249 12.25 17.60 19.50
C LYS A 249 13.54 17.69 20.31
N MET A 250 14.69 17.74 19.63
CA MET A 250 16.01 17.96 20.23
C MET A 250 16.38 19.45 20.36
N ASP A 251 15.48 20.37 20.06
CA ASP A 251 15.66 21.83 20.11
C ASP A 251 16.68 22.40 19.12
N ASP A 252 17.04 21.64 18.09
CA ASP A 252 17.88 22.12 16.99
C ASP A 252 17.04 22.69 15.84
N LEU A 253 16.50 23.88 16.08
CA LEU A 253 15.60 24.54 15.14
C LEU A 253 16.26 24.84 13.79
N LYS A 254 17.57 25.03 13.73
CA LYS A 254 18.29 25.29 12.49
C LYS A 254 18.26 24.08 11.56
N ARG A 255 18.58 22.89 12.09
CA ARG A 255 18.55 21.65 11.30
C ARG A 255 17.13 21.22 11.01
N ALA A 256 16.21 21.37 11.96
CA ALA A 256 14.79 21.13 11.77
C ALA A 256 14.24 21.90 10.57
N LYS A 257 14.40 23.23 10.53
CA LYS A 257 13.99 24.08 9.39
C LYS A 257 14.58 23.62 8.05
N LYS A 258 15.84 23.21 8.06
CA LYS A 258 16.52 22.77 6.83
C LYS A 258 15.84 21.53 6.24
N TYR A 259 15.62 20.50 7.05
CA TYR A 259 15.13 19.21 6.57
C TYR A 259 13.63 19.27 6.22
N ILE A 260 12.80 19.93 7.04
CA ILE A 260 11.37 20.08 6.73
C ILE A 260 11.18 20.93 5.45
N ARG A 261 11.99 21.98 5.24
CA ARG A 261 11.93 22.75 3.98
C ARG A 261 12.24 21.86 2.77
N GLN A 262 13.27 21.00 2.85
CA GLN A 262 13.58 20.06 1.78
C GLN A 262 12.43 19.08 1.52
N SER A 263 11.71 18.63 2.56
CA SER A 263 10.52 17.81 2.42
C SER A 263 9.43 18.55 1.63
N ILE A 264 9.11 19.78 2.03
CA ILE A 264 8.09 20.63 1.38
C ILE A 264 8.48 20.97 -0.08
N GLU A 265 9.76 21.17 -0.38
CA GLU A 265 10.24 21.42 -1.75
C GLU A 265 10.01 20.22 -2.69
N ILE A 266 9.93 19.01 -2.15
CA ILE A 266 9.65 17.79 -2.91
C ILE A 266 8.13 17.53 -2.98
N GLN A 267 7.43 17.71 -1.86
CA GLN A 267 6.00 17.48 -1.72
C GLN A 267 5.39 18.53 -0.79
N ASP A 268 4.55 19.40 -1.30
CA ASP A 268 4.04 20.58 -0.61
C ASP A 268 2.55 20.52 -0.24
N ASP A 269 1.93 19.33 -0.38
CA ASP A 269 0.52 19.04 -0.10
C ASP A 269 0.29 18.14 1.13
N ASN A 270 1.34 17.83 1.88
CA ASN A 270 1.22 17.02 3.10
C ASN A 270 0.92 17.90 4.32
N SER A 271 -0.30 17.78 4.85
CA SER A 271 -0.79 18.55 6.00
C SER A 271 0.13 18.43 7.23
N VAL A 272 0.59 17.22 7.57
CA VAL A 272 1.45 16.97 8.74
C VAL A 272 2.80 17.67 8.61
N VAL A 273 3.44 17.59 7.45
CA VAL A 273 4.73 18.24 7.19
C VAL A 273 4.63 19.76 7.27
N LEU A 274 3.53 20.30 6.71
CA LEU A 274 3.25 21.74 6.78
C LEU A 274 2.97 22.20 8.22
N GLU A 275 2.27 21.38 9.03
CA GLU A 275 2.04 21.65 10.44
C GLU A 275 3.34 21.61 11.23
N HIS A 276 4.21 20.60 11.04
CA HIS A 276 5.54 20.51 11.64
C HIS A 276 6.38 21.75 11.33
N PHE A 277 6.31 22.25 10.08
CA PHE A 277 7.03 23.46 9.71
C PHE A 277 6.49 24.68 10.43
N GLY A 278 5.16 24.79 10.55
CA GLY A 278 4.48 25.81 11.35
C GLY A 278 4.95 25.79 12.81
N ASP A 279 5.02 24.63 13.45
CA ASP A 279 5.48 24.47 14.83
C ASP A 279 6.94 24.91 15.00
N ILE A 280 7.82 24.55 14.04
CA ILE A 280 9.23 24.98 14.06
C ILE A 280 9.36 26.50 13.89
N LEU A 281 8.57 27.11 13.01
CA LEU A 281 8.57 28.55 12.79
C LEU A 281 8.03 29.30 14.01
N MET A 282 6.95 28.82 14.62
CA MET A 282 6.38 29.37 15.84
C MET A 282 7.41 29.36 16.97
N LYS A 283 8.06 28.24 17.20
CA LYS A 283 9.12 28.11 18.21
C LYS A 283 10.35 28.98 17.91
N SER A 284 10.53 29.36 16.65
CA SER A 284 11.61 30.28 16.20
C SER A 284 11.20 31.75 16.24
N ASN A 285 10.07 32.12 16.86
CA ASN A 285 9.48 33.45 16.92
C ASN A 285 9.10 34.04 15.54
N ASP A 286 8.85 33.20 14.54
CA ASP A 286 8.37 33.59 13.21
C ASP A 286 6.88 33.26 13.08
N SER A 287 6.06 33.95 13.87
CA SER A 287 4.61 33.69 13.97
C SER A 287 3.85 33.97 12.68
N VAL A 288 4.31 34.94 11.88
CA VAL A 288 3.66 35.29 10.62
C VAL A 288 3.74 34.13 9.62
N ASN A 289 4.94 33.59 9.41
CA ASN A 289 5.12 32.46 8.53
C ASN A 289 4.53 31.16 9.14
N ALA A 290 4.58 30.98 10.46
CA ALA A 290 3.94 29.85 11.13
C ALA A 290 2.44 29.80 10.81
N LEU A 291 1.71 30.92 10.95
CA LEU A 291 0.29 31.00 10.62
C LEU A 291 0.01 30.73 9.15
N PHE A 292 0.89 31.18 8.25
CA PHE A 292 0.75 30.86 6.82
C PHE A 292 0.81 29.34 6.59
N TYR A 293 1.77 28.62 7.19
CA TYR A 293 1.91 27.17 7.01
C TYR A 293 0.82 26.38 7.72
N TYR A 294 0.32 26.80 8.88
CA TYR A 294 -0.84 26.16 9.51
C TYR A 294 -2.11 26.30 8.66
N LYS A 295 -2.35 27.48 8.05
CA LYS A 295 -3.48 27.66 7.13
C LYS A 295 -3.35 26.78 5.91
N LYS A 296 -2.16 26.72 5.30
CA LYS A 296 -1.89 25.82 4.18
C LYS A 296 -2.08 24.34 4.57
N ALA A 297 -1.66 23.93 5.74
CA ALA A 297 -1.88 22.58 6.27
C ALA A 297 -3.38 22.29 6.41
N PHE A 298 -4.14 23.24 6.95
CA PHE A 298 -5.60 23.10 7.13
C PHE A 298 -6.39 23.03 5.81
N GLU A 299 -5.87 23.56 4.72
CA GLU A 299 -6.47 23.37 3.39
C GLU A 299 -6.47 21.90 2.95
N PHE A 300 -5.46 21.11 3.39
CA PHE A 300 -5.33 19.68 3.07
C PHE A 300 -5.96 18.76 4.12
N ASP A 301 -6.18 19.24 5.36
CA ASP A 301 -6.82 18.49 6.45
C ASP A 301 -7.78 19.42 7.22
N ASN A 302 -8.90 19.73 6.60
CA ASN A 302 -9.88 20.70 7.11
C ASN A 302 -10.78 20.16 8.22
N GLU A 303 -10.72 18.86 8.52
CA GLU A 303 -11.45 18.21 9.62
C GLU A 303 -10.67 18.25 10.94
N ASN A 304 -9.36 18.50 10.91
CA ASN A 304 -8.49 18.51 12.07
C ASN A 304 -8.73 19.77 12.94
N GLN A 305 -9.42 19.57 14.06
CA GLN A 305 -9.80 20.66 14.95
C GLN A 305 -8.62 21.29 15.71
N GLU A 306 -7.55 20.53 15.99
CA GLU A 306 -6.35 21.08 16.64
C GLU A 306 -5.55 21.94 15.64
N LEU A 307 -5.41 21.48 14.42
CA LEU A 307 -4.81 22.28 13.35
C LEU A 307 -5.61 23.54 13.05
N LYS A 308 -6.95 23.47 13.10
CA LYS A 308 -7.84 24.64 12.96
C LYS A 308 -7.55 25.72 14.00
N LYS A 309 -7.36 25.35 15.27
CA LYS A 309 -6.98 26.29 16.34
C LYS A 309 -5.62 26.94 16.07
N LYS A 310 -4.64 26.19 15.56
CA LYS A 310 -3.32 26.72 15.18
C LYS A 310 -3.41 27.69 13.99
N ALA A 311 -4.25 27.37 12.99
CA ALA A 311 -4.41 28.14 11.76
C ALA A 311 -5.22 29.44 11.97
N PHE A 312 -6.16 29.43 12.91
CA PHE A 312 -7.09 30.54 13.20
C PHE A 312 -7.16 30.78 14.72
N PRO A 313 -6.07 31.28 15.34
CA PRO A 313 -6.09 31.64 16.74
C PRO A 313 -7.05 32.83 16.96
N ASP A 314 -7.80 32.83 18.09
CA ASP A 314 -8.71 33.90 18.50
C ASP A 314 -8.00 35.25 18.69
#